data_3ecd272fb056023a1222e3866a5f930d
#
_entry.id   3ecd272fb056023a1222e3866a5f930d
#
_cell.length_a   1.000
_cell.length_b   1.000
_cell.length_c   1.000
_cell.angle_alpha   90.00
_cell.angle_beta   90.00
_cell.angle_gamma   90.00
#
_symmetry.space_group_name_H-M   'P 1'
#
loop_
_entity.id
_entity.type
_entity.pdbx_description
1 polymer ?
#
loop_
_entity_poly.entity_id
_entity_poly.type
_entity_poly.pdbx_seq_one_letter_code
_entity_poly.pdbx_strand_id
1 'polypeptide(L)'
;MSPLTQDIEELPRAVAFIDGQNLIHDATREFGYDHLNIDVKKLALSVCETNRWKLTETRFYTGVPTLQQNPTWKQFWDKKLFQMRLDGVQTIASKLKDRETQIILYKHIRVTASDSSIESQTLIDTSPCWVTDRGYCLDHGTVISQTVFTEKGIDVSIAVDAMKYALESLYDVCLMFSRDSDLSPAVVEIKNIGIKSQSKFLVATVFPSSKGSDYGIPHADLTIRIPKSMYDKCLDSKDYFRRKL
;
A
#
# COMPACT_ATOMS: atom_id res chain seq x y z
N MET A 1 10.04 10.47 -54.91
CA MET A 1 9.01 10.29 -53.88
C MET A 1 9.66 9.55 -52.71
N SER A 2 10.08 10.29 -51.72
CA SER A 2 10.64 9.68 -50.48
C SER A 2 9.48 9.08 -49.66
N PRO A 3 9.63 7.86 -49.12
CA PRO A 3 8.63 7.31 -48.20
C PRO A 3 8.62 8.16 -46.95
N LEU A 4 7.45 8.65 -46.58
CA LEU A 4 7.18 9.24 -45.25
C LEU A 4 7.42 8.14 -44.24
N THR A 5 8.56 8.15 -43.57
CA THR A 5 8.76 7.43 -42.31
C THR A 5 7.80 8.07 -41.30
N GLN A 6 6.67 7.42 -41.04
CA GLN A 6 5.87 7.72 -39.88
C GLN A 6 6.77 7.47 -38.67
N ASP A 7 7.18 8.49 -37.98
CA ASP A 7 7.78 8.37 -36.65
C ASP A 7 6.77 7.65 -35.78
N ILE A 8 7.03 6.39 -35.51
CA ILE A 8 6.27 5.61 -34.53
C ILE A 8 6.63 6.24 -33.20
N GLU A 9 5.76 7.12 -32.71
CA GLU A 9 5.92 7.76 -31.38
C GLU A 9 6.01 6.65 -30.34
N GLU A 10 7.19 6.43 -29.78
CA GLU A 10 7.41 5.40 -28.77
C GLU A 10 6.67 5.79 -27.50
N LEU A 11 5.82 4.89 -26.98
CA LEU A 11 5.04 5.16 -25.75
C LEU A 11 5.98 5.37 -24.56
N PRO A 12 5.69 6.37 -23.69
CA PRO A 12 6.48 6.61 -22.48
C PRO A 12 6.61 5.35 -21.63
N ARG A 13 7.82 5.04 -21.22
CA ARG A 13 8.15 3.87 -20.38
C ARG A 13 7.68 4.12 -18.96
N ALA A 14 6.90 3.20 -18.42
CA ALA A 14 6.38 3.27 -17.06
C ALA A 14 6.94 2.14 -16.19
N VAL A 15 7.36 2.49 -14.97
CA VAL A 15 7.70 1.54 -13.90
C VAL A 15 6.70 1.70 -12.76
N ALA A 16 6.13 0.59 -12.31
CA ALA A 16 5.17 0.56 -11.21
C ALA A 16 5.86 0.16 -9.90
N PHE A 17 5.81 1.05 -8.90
CA PHE A 17 6.25 0.83 -7.52
C PHE A 17 5.00 0.65 -6.67
N ILE A 18 4.75 -0.57 -6.20
CA ILE A 18 3.49 -0.95 -5.55
C ILE A 18 3.72 -1.21 -4.07
N ASP A 19 3.19 -0.32 -3.24
CA ASP A 19 3.07 -0.53 -1.81
C ASP A 19 1.94 -1.52 -1.54
N GLY A 20 2.29 -2.73 -1.14
CA GLY A 20 1.32 -3.81 -0.93
C GLY A 20 0.36 -3.53 0.22
N GLN A 21 0.80 -2.91 1.31
CA GLN A 21 -0.07 -2.60 2.43
C GLN A 21 -1.04 -1.48 2.09
N ASN A 22 -0.56 -0.38 1.52
CA ASN A 22 -1.43 0.72 1.08
C ASN A 22 -2.48 0.22 0.08
N LEU A 23 -2.08 -0.60 -0.90
CA LEU A 23 -3.01 -1.18 -1.87
C LEU A 23 -4.09 -2.04 -1.21
N ILE A 24 -3.73 -2.90 -0.24
CA ILE A 24 -4.68 -3.73 0.52
C ILE A 24 -5.62 -2.85 1.35
N HIS A 25 -5.08 -1.90 2.10
CA HIS A 25 -5.88 -1.01 2.95
C HIS A 25 -6.89 -0.20 2.14
N ASP A 26 -6.46 0.36 1.02
CA ASP A 26 -7.35 1.12 0.16
C ASP A 26 -8.42 0.22 -0.48
N ALA A 27 -8.06 -0.97 -0.97
CA ALA A 27 -9.02 -1.93 -1.52
C ALA A 27 -10.02 -2.45 -0.46
N THR A 28 -9.56 -2.66 0.78
CA THR A 28 -10.42 -3.04 1.90
C THR A 28 -11.42 -1.94 2.21
N ARG A 29 -10.94 -0.69 2.36
CA ARG A 29 -11.78 0.46 2.69
C ARG A 29 -12.80 0.79 1.60
N GLU A 30 -12.38 0.73 0.32
CA GLU A 30 -13.20 1.19 -0.80
C GLU A 30 -14.09 0.08 -1.39
N PHE A 31 -13.64 -1.16 -1.36
CA PHE A 31 -14.28 -2.27 -2.07
C PHE A 31 -14.66 -3.45 -1.17
N GLY A 32 -14.23 -3.45 0.10
CA GLY A 32 -14.54 -4.51 1.08
C GLY A 32 -13.72 -5.79 0.93
N TYR A 33 -12.56 -5.74 0.25
CA TYR A 33 -11.65 -6.89 0.18
C TYR A 33 -10.81 -7.01 1.45
N ASP A 34 -10.66 -8.22 1.96
CA ASP A 34 -9.99 -8.51 3.24
C ASP A 34 -8.53 -8.99 3.10
N HIS A 35 -8.05 -9.18 1.87
CA HIS A 35 -6.68 -9.62 1.58
C HIS A 35 -6.26 -9.22 0.15
N LEU A 36 -4.97 -9.39 -0.16
CA LEU A 36 -4.46 -9.12 -1.52
C LEU A 36 -4.91 -10.21 -2.49
N ASN A 37 -6.06 -10.00 -3.09
CA ASN A 37 -6.70 -10.89 -4.06
C ASN A 37 -6.53 -10.45 -5.52
N ILE A 38 -5.52 -9.65 -5.81
CA ILE A 38 -5.32 -9.03 -7.12
C ILE A 38 -4.03 -9.52 -7.79
N ASP A 39 -4.04 -9.58 -9.13
CA ASP A 39 -2.85 -9.64 -9.96
C ASP A 39 -2.32 -8.21 -10.14
N VAL A 40 -1.25 -7.90 -9.41
CA VAL A 40 -0.69 -6.55 -9.37
C VAL A 40 -0.07 -6.12 -10.71
N LYS A 41 0.46 -7.08 -11.49
CA LYS A 41 1.01 -6.79 -12.82
C LYS A 41 -0.11 -6.45 -13.79
N LYS A 42 -1.18 -7.22 -13.78
CA LYS A 42 -2.36 -6.97 -14.60
C LYS A 42 -2.99 -5.62 -14.27
N LEU A 43 -3.03 -5.25 -12.98
CA LEU A 43 -3.52 -3.94 -12.53
C LEU A 43 -2.63 -2.82 -13.07
N ALA A 44 -1.30 -2.93 -12.93
CA ALA A 44 -0.36 -1.94 -13.45
C ALA A 44 -0.45 -1.81 -14.97
N LEU A 45 -0.60 -2.94 -15.70
CA LEU A 45 -0.83 -2.94 -17.14
C LEU A 45 -2.11 -2.20 -17.52
N SER A 46 -3.23 -2.45 -16.82
CA SER A 46 -4.52 -1.79 -17.11
C SER A 46 -4.43 -0.27 -16.89
N VAL A 47 -3.68 0.18 -15.89
CA VAL A 47 -3.40 1.62 -15.68
C VAL A 47 -2.57 2.18 -16.82
N CYS A 48 -1.52 1.48 -17.24
CA CYS A 48 -0.66 1.94 -18.34
C CYS A 48 -1.42 2.00 -19.66
N GLU A 49 -2.21 0.98 -20.01
CA GLU A 49 -3.02 0.94 -21.23
C GLU A 49 -4.00 2.11 -21.29
N THR A 50 -4.67 2.42 -20.19
CA THR A 50 -5.61 3.54 -20.11
C THR A 50 -4.94 4.90 -20.38
N ASN A 51 -3.67 5.04 -19.99
CA ASN A 51 -2.91 6.28 -20.11
C ASN A 51 -1.93 6.30 -21.31
N ARG A 52 -1.93 5.27 -22.15
CA ARG A 52 -1.04 5.12 -23.30
C ARG A 52 0.45 5.12 -22.89
N TRP A 53 0.79 4.36 -21.85
CA TRP A 53 2.16 4.14 -21.41
C TRP A 53 2.56 2.67 -21.63
N LYS A 54 3.86 2.43 -21.76
CA LYS A 54 4.44 1.10 -21.88
C LYS A 54 4.96 0.66 -20.50
N LEU A 55 4.28 -0.28 -19.85
CA LEU A 55 4.79 -0.86 -18.60
C LEU A 55 6.07 -1.66 -18.89
N THR A 56 7.18 -1.26 -18.29
CA THR A 56 8.48 -1.93 -18.45
C THR A 56 8.82 -2.81 -17.26
N GLU A 57 8.41 -2.43 -16.05
CA GLU A 57 8.67 -3.19 -14.83
C GLU A 57 7.58 -2.96 -13.79
N THR A 58 7.34 -4.00 -12.98
CA THR A 58 6.46 -3.94 -11.81
C THR A 58 7.26 -4.39 -10.59
N ARG A 59 7.32 -3.54 -9.57
CA ARG A 59 8.00 -3.76 -8.31
C ARG A 59 6.97 -3.76 -7.19
N PHE A 60 6.95 -4.81 -6.39
CA PHE A 60 5.98 -4.99 -5.31
C PHE A 60 6.68 -5.07 -3.96
N TYR A 61 6.28 -4.24 -3.03
CA TYR A 61 6.89 -4.08 -1.69
C TYR A 61 5.87 -4.48 -0.63
N THR A 62 6.28 -5.27 0.36
CA THR A 62 5.38 -5.68 1.45
C THR A 62 6.12 -6.17 2.69
N GLY A 63 5.50 -6.00 3.86
CA GLY A 63 5.88 -6.70 5.08
C GLY A 63 5.27 -8.10 5.11
N VAL A 64 6.08 -9.08 5.52
CA VAL A 64 5.67 -10.47 5.63
C VAL A 64 5.86 -10.95 7.07
N PRO A 65 4.83 -11.52 7.70
CA PRO A 65 4.96 -12.09 9.05
C PRO A 65 5.92 -13.29 9.04
N THR A 66 6.54 -13.56 10.19
CA THR A 66 7.28 -14.81 10.40
C THR A 66 6.30 -15.97 10.68
N LEU A 67 6.80 -17.21 10.62
CA LEU A 67 6.01 -18.38 11.00
C LEU A 67 5.52 -18.31 12.46
N GLN A 68 6.31 -17.72 13.35
CA GLN A 68 5.96 -17.56 14.76
C GLN A 68 4.88 -16.51 14.96
N GLN A 69 4.89 -15.43 14.18
CA GLN A 69 3.90 -14.36 14.25
C GLN A 69 2.56 -14.78 13.66
N ASN A 70 2.55 -15.34 12.47
CA ASN A 70 1.31 -15.82 11.82
C ASN A 70 1.62 -16.85 10.72
N PRO A 71 1.51 -18.16 11.03
CA PRO A 71 1.82 -19.23 10.08
C PRO A 71 0.96 -19.20 8.81
N THR A 72 -0.31 -18.87 8.94
CA THR A 72 -1.27 -18.85 7.82
C THR A 72 -0.93 -17.75 6.83
N TRP A 73 -0.73 -16.51 7.31
CA TRP A 73 -0.35 -15.39 6.47
C TRP A 73 1.07 -15.54 5.91
N LYS A 74 1.99 -16.17 6.67
CA LYS A 74 3.32 -16.48 6.15
C LYS A 74 3.23 -17.39 4.92
N GLN A 75 2.44 -18.47 5.00
CA GLN A 75 2.24 -19.40 3.89
C GLN A 75 1.55 -18.73 2.68
N PHE A 76 0.56 -17.89 2.94
CA PHE A 76 -0.09 -17.08 1.90
C PHE A 76 0.95 -16.23 1.15
N TRP A 77 1.73 -15.43 1.86
CA TRP A 77 2.72 -14.56 1.25
C TRP A 77 3.82 -15.31 0.53
N ASP A 78 4.32 -16.42 1.08
CA ASP A 78 5.34 -17.23 0.39
C ASP A 78 4.87 -17.69 -0.99
N LYS A 79 3.64 -18.19 -1.08
CA LYS A 79 3.05 -18.63 -2.35
C LYS A 79 2.74 -17.47 -3.27
N LYS A 80 2.14 -16.40 -2.75
CA LYS A 80 1.77 -15.20 -3.53
C LYS A 80 3.00 -14.54 -4.13
N LEU A 81 4.03 -14.29 -3.34
CA LEU A 81 5.28 -13.67 -3.81
C LEU A 81 6.03 -14.59 -4.77
N PHE A 82 6.01 -15.91 -4.54
CA PHE A 82 6.58 -16.86 -5.50
C PHE A 82 5.88 -16.77 -6.86
N GLN A 83 4.55 -16.74 -6.87
CA GLN A 83 3.79 -16.60 -8.10
C GLN A 83 4.07 -15.26 -8.80
N MET A 84 4.08 -14.16 -8.04
CA MET A 84 4.41 -12.84 -8.60
C MET A 84 5.78 -12.82 -9.31
N ARG A 85 6.80 -13.48 -8.72
CA ARG A 85 8.11 -13.61 -9.36
C ARG A 85 8.06 -14.41 -10.66
N LEU A 86 7.28 -15.50 -10.69
CA LEU A 86 7.07 -16.26 -11.93
C LEU A 86 6.38 -15.42 -13.03
N ASP A 87 5.49 -14.52 -12.61
CA ASP A 87 4.79 -13.61 -13.53
C ASP A 87 5.66 -12.38 -13.92
N GLY A 88 6.93 -12.34 -13.44
CA GLY A 88 7.91 -11.29 -13.78
C GLY A 88 7.78 -10.02 -12.93
N VAL A 89 7.15 -10.09 -11.75
CA VAL A 89 7.13 -8.99 -10.77
C VAL A 89 8.35 -9.07 -9.88
N GLN A 90 9.08 -7.97 -9.73
CA GLN A 90 10.15 -7.85 -8.74
C GLN A 90 9.54 -7.69 -7.35
N THR A 91 9.80 -8.64 -6.45
CA THR A 91 9.21 -8.61 -5.11
C THR A 91 10.26 -8.26 -4.05
N ILE A 92 9.97 -7.23 -3.28
CA ILE A 92 10.78 -6.75 -2.16
C ILE A 92 9.98 -6.99 -0.88
N ALA A 93 10.42 -7.94 -0.05
CA ALA A 93 9.73 -8.32 1.16
C ALA A 93 10.59 -8.06 2.39
N SER A 94 10.05 -7.37 3.39
CA SER A 94 10.64 -7.19 4.71
C SER A 94 9.93 -8.06 5.75
N LYS A 95 10.63 -8.41 6.84
CA LYS A 95 9.98 -9.05 8.00
C LYS A 95 9.23 -8.00 8.80
N LEU A 96 8.01 -8.33 9.24
CA LEU A 96 7.29 -7.51 10.20
C LEU A 96 8.07 -7.46 11.52
N LYS A 97 8.07 -6.30 12.16
CA LYS A 97 8.69 -6.09 13.47
C LYS A 97 7.62 -6.07 14.55
N ASP A 98 7.94 -6.68 15.68
CA ASP A 98 7.11 -6.64 16.86
C ASP A 98 7.18 -5.24 17.48
N ARG A 99 6.02 -4.69 17.80
CA ARG A 99 5.88 -3.44 18.54
C ARG A 99 4.89 -3.66 19.67
N GLU A 100 5.32 -3.38 20.87
CA GLU A 100 4.40 -3.31 21.99
C GLU A 100 3.61 -2.01 21.91
N THR A 101 2.30 -2.14 21.97
CA THR A 101 1.37 -1.02 22.04
C THR A 101 0.50 -1.20 23.27
N GLN A 102 0.32 -0.12 24.03
CA GLN A 102 -0.60 -0.12 25.15
C GLN A 102 -1.99 0.27 24.67
N ILE A 103 -2.97 -0.53 25.04
CA ILE A 103 -4.38 -0.28 24.79
C ILE A 103 -5.06 -0.06 26.13
N ILE A 104 -5.84 1.00 26.22
CA ILE A 104 -6.59 1.34 27.42
C ILE A 104 -8.01 0.83 27.25
N LEU A 105 -8.42 -0.06 28.14
CA LEU A 105 -9.79 -0.50 28.24
C LEU A 105 -10.48 0.24 29.38
N TYR A 106 -11.53 0.97 29.06
CA TYR A 106 -12.37 1.59 30.08
C TYR A 106 -13.83 1.22 29.89
N LYS A 107 -14.55 1.13 31.00
CA LYS A 107 -15.93 0.72 31.05
C LYS A 107 -16.82 1.97 31.15
N HIS A 108 -17.56 2.27 30.09
CA HIS A 108 -18.60 3.28 30.14
C HIS A 108 -19.91 2.67 30.65
N ILE A 109 -20.47 3.25 31.70
CA ILE A 109 -21.80 2.94 32.17
C ILE A 109 -22.74 3.98 31.56
N ARG A 110 -23.57 3.56 30.61
CA ARG A 110 -24.62 4.42 30.07
C ARG A 110 -25.87 4.25 30.95
N VAL A 111 -26.23 5.31 31.66
CA VAL A 111 -27.52 5.36 32.37
C VAL A 111 -28.53 6.01 31.43
N THR A 112 -29.44 5.23 30.88
CA THR A 112 -30.59 5.78 30.14
C THR A 112 -31.68 6.14 31.13
N ALA A 113 -32.17 7.37 31.06
CA ALA A 113 -33.11 7.95 32.03
C ALA A 113 -34.53 7.31 31.99
N SER A 114 -34.79 6.33 31.14
CA SER A 114 -36.10 5.73 30.95
C SER A 114 -36.23 4.24 31.22
N ASP A 115 -35.14 3.55 31.57
CA ASP A 115 -35.20 2.12 31.92
C ASP A 115 -34.09 1.74 32.89
N SER A 116 -34.40 0.88 33.86
CA SER A 116 -33.48 0.44 34.90
C SER A 116 -32.37 -0.52 34.40
N SER A 117 -32.12 -0.62 33.11
CA SER A 117 -31.07 -1.44 32.54
C SER A 117 -29.77 -0.64 32.39
N ILE A 118 -28.72 -1.07 33.08
CA ILE A 118 -27.35 -0.54 32.93
C ILE A 118 -26.67 -1.32 31.83
N GLU A 119 -26.48 -0.70 30.66
CA GLU A 119 -25.62 -1.27 29.61
C GLU A 119 -24.18 -0.82 29.81
N SER A 120 -23.29 -1.78 30.01
CA SER A 120 -21.84 -1.53 30.05
C SER A 120 -21.21 -1.81 28.69
N GLN A 121 -20.61 -0.80 28.07
CA GLN A 121 -19.81 -0.96 26.85
C GLN A 121 -18.32 -0.81 27.18
N THR A 122 -17.50 -1.74 26.71
CA THR A 122 -16.05 -1.62 26.76
C THR A 122 -15.59 -0.88 25.51
N LEU A 123 -15.00 0.29 25.70
CA LEU A 123 -14.38 1.06 24.61
C LEU A 123 -12.88 0.84 24.64
N ILE A 124 -12.28 0.85 23.46
CA ILE A 124 -10.83 0.79 23.28
C ILE A 124 -10.36 2.19 22.90
N ASP A 125 -9.47 2.75 23.70
CA ASP A 125 -8.81 4.03 23.41
C ASP A 125 -7.30 3.81 23.36
N THR A 126 -6.66 4.36 22.36
CA THR A 126 -5.20 4.30 22.16
C THR A 126 -4.51 5.63 22.49
N SER A 127 -5.23 6.57 23.11
CA SER A 127 -4.67 7.86 23.52
C SER A 127 -3.55 7.68 24.56
N PRO A 128 -2.49 8.49 24.51
CA PRO A 128 -1.46 8.48 25.53
C PRO A 128 -2.03 8.76 26.92
N CYS A 129 -1.70 7.94 27.88
CA CYS A 129 -2.03 8.20 29.29
C CYS A 129 -0.88 7.79 30.22
N TRP A 130 -0.94 8.25 31.46
CA TRP A 130 -0.01 7.83 32.50
C TRP A 130 -0.40 6.45 33.05
N VAL A 131 0.50 5.50 32.94
CA VAL A 131 0.30 4.13 33.37
C VAL A 131 1.01 3.89 34.70
N THR A 132 0.33 3.27 35.66
CA THR A 132 0.92 2.83 36.92
C THR A 132 1.76 1.56 36.72
N ASP A 133 2.66 1.27 37.66
CA ASP A 133 3.46 0.03 37.69
C ASP A 133 2.61 -1.26 37.72
N ARG A 134 1.31 -1.15 38.03
CA ARG A 134 0.36 -2.27 38.03
C ARG A 134 -0.43 -2.40 36.74
N GLY A 135 -0.14 -1.61 35.69
CA GLY A 135 -0.83 -1.67 34.42
C GLY A 135 -2.20 -0.99 34.41
N TYR A 136 -2.45 -0.04 35.32
CA TYR A 136 -3.68 0.78 35.33
C TYR A 136 -3.40 2.19 34.84
N CYS A 137 -4.27 2.71 34.02
CA CYS A 137 -4.32 4.14 33.75
C CYS A 137 -5.18 4.83 34.82
N LEU A 138 -4.65 5.89 35.43
CA LEU A 138 -5.34 6.62 36.49
C LEU A 138 -6.63 7.29 36.00
N ASP A 139 -6.65 7.71 34.73
CA ASP A 139 -7.77 8.46 34.15
C ASP A 139 -8.77 7.57 33.37
N HIS A 140 -8.32 6.43 32.83
CA HIS A 140 -9.09 5.67 31.85
C HIS A 140 -9.36 4.20 32.25
N GLY A 141 -8.73 3.66 33.28
CA GLY A 141 -8.93 2.30 33.76
C GLY A 141 -7.80 1.33 33.41
N THR A 142 -8.12 0.11 32.97
CA THR A 142 -7.13 -0.95 32.75
C THR A 142 -6.35 -0.78 31.46
N VAL A 143 -5.02 -0.78 31.57
CA VAL A 143 -4.10 -0.78 30.41
C VAL A 143 -3.66 -2.22 30.15
N ILE A 144 -3.78 -2.64 28.90
CA ILE A 144 -3.24 -3.92 28.45
C ILE A 144 -2.18 -3.67 27.39
N SER A 145 -1.08 -4.41 27.48
CA SER A 145 -0.06 -4.42 26.44
C SER A 145 -0.47 -5.40 25.35
N GLN A 146 -0.44 -4.94 24.10
CA GLN A 146 -0.67 -5.77 22.93
C GLN A 146 0.53 -5.69 22.01
N THR A 147 1.01 -6.84 21.55
CA THR A 147 2.01 -6.90 20.50
C THR A 147 1.33 -6.67 19.15
N VAL A 148 1.73 -5.61 18.47
CA VAL A 148 1.29 -5.29 17.11
C VAL A 148 2.45 -5.51 16.15
N PHE A 149 2.17 -6.13 15.01
CA PHE A 149 3.15 -6.34 13.97
C PHE A 149 3.16 -5.16 13.01
N THR A 150 4.29 -4.47 12.91
CA THR A 150 4.43 -3.28 12.07
C THR A 150 5.44 -3.52 10.96
N GLU A 151 5.09 -3.02 9.79
CA GLU A 151 6.02 -2.88 8.69
C GLU A 151 6.95 -1.71 8.94
N LYS A 152 8.22 -1.85 8.56
CA LYS A 152 9.20 -0.75 8.65
C LYS A 152 10.11 -0.74 7.43
N GLY A 153 10.29 0.45 6.86
CA GLY A 153 11.27 0.70 5.81
C GLY A 153 10.80 0.36 4.40
N ILE A 154 9.54 0.00 4.20
CA ILE A 154 8.98 -0.21 2.85
C ILE A 154 8.92 1.11 2.10
N ASP A 155 8.39 2.18 2.70
CA ASP A 155 8.34 3.51 2.09
C ASP A 155 9.73 4.01 1.69
N VAL A 156 10.71 3.79 2.59
CA VAL A 156 12.12 4.12 2.30
C VAL A 156 12.64 3.31 1.11
N SER A 157 12.31 2.02 1.03
CA SER A 157 12.71 1.17 -0.09
C SER A 157 12.09 1.63 -1.41
N ILE A 158 10.81 1.97 -1.40
CA ILE A 158 10.10 2.53 -2.56
C ILE A 158 10.76 3.85 -2.99
N ALA A 159 10.98 4.77 -2.04
CA ALA A 159 11.59 6.06 -2.30
C ALA A 159 12.99 5.93 -2.91
N VAL A 160 13.86 5.11 -2.32
CA VAL A 160 15.23 4.88 -2.79
C VAL A 160 15.24 4.25 -4.19
N ASP A 161 14.44 3.22 -4.42
CA ASP A 161 14.36 2.56 -5.71
C ASP A 161 13.82 3.51 -6.79
N ALA A 162 12.76 4.26 -6.52
CA ALA A 162 12.18 5.20 -7.45
C ALA A 162 13.18 6.30 -7.85
N MET A 163 13.91 6.87 -6.88
CA MET A 163 14.95 7.87 -7.16
C MET A 163 16.13 7.28 -7.93
N LYS A 164 16.58 6.06 -7.58
CA LYS A 164 17.64 5.35 -8.30
C LYS A 164 17.27 5.17 -9.78
N TYR A 165 16.05 4.71 -10.04
CA TYR A 165 15.53 4.50 -11.40
C TYR A 165 15.44 5.81 -12.19
N ALA A 166 15.13 6.94 -11.53
CA ALA A 166 15.18 8.26 -12.15
C ALA A 166 16.62 8.64 -12.53
N LEU A 167 17.60 8.45 -11.63
CA LEU A 167 19.01 8.71 -11.89
C LEU A 167 19.56 7.90 -13.07
N GLU A 168 19.11 6.65 -13.21
CA GLU A 168 19.51 5.74 -14.28
C GLU A 168 18.62 5.89 -15.55
N SER A 169 17.66 6.83 -15.55
CA SER A 169 16.71 7.08 -16.67
C SER A 169 15.99 5.81 -17.15
N LEU A 170 15.59 4.94 -16.21
CA LEU A 170 14.94 3.66 -16.50
C LEU A 170 13.45 3.77 -16.77
N TYR A 171 12.83 4.91 -16.51
CA TYR A 171 11.44 5.23 -16.82
C TYR A 171 11.27 6.67 -17.30
N ASP A 172 10.14 6.93 -17.92
CA ASP A 172 9.63 8.27 -18.23
C ASP A 172 8.45 8.58 -17.28
N VAL A 173 7.76 7.52 -16.80
CA VAL A 173 6.63 7.60 -15.88
C VAL A 173 6.87 6.73 -14.64
N CYS A 174 6.85 7.36 -13.47
CA CYS A 174 6.90 6.70 -12.18
C CYS A 174 5.48 6.49 -11.65
N LEU A 175 5.01 5.24 -11.58
CA LEU A 175 3.70 4.90 -11.01
C LEU A 175 3.86 4.47 -9.56
N MET A 176 3.46 5.30 -8.61
CA MET A 176 3.46 4.99 -7.20
C MET A 176 2.07 4.51 -6.77
N PHE A 177 1.91 3.19 -6.57
CA PHE A 177 0.68 2.63 -6.02
C PHE A 177 0.67 2.77 -4.50
N SER A 178 0.50 3.99 -4.08
CA SER A 178 0.40 4.45 -2.69
C SER A 178 -0.24 5.83 -2.67
N ARG A 179 -0.76 6.21 -1.52
CA ARG A 179 -1.21 7.58 -1.21
C ARG A 179 -0.52 8.13 0.05
N ASP A 180 0.50 7.43 0.51
CA ASP A 180 1.25 7.85 1.69
C ASP A 180 2.01 9.13 1.44
N SER A 181 1.73 10.14 2.27
CA SER A 181 2.39 11.44 2.23
C SER A 181 3.90 11.37 2.52
N ASP A 182 4.36 10.31 3.19
CA ASP A 182 5.78 10.12 3.52
C ASP A 182 6.63 9.86 2.27
N LEU A 183 6.01 9.51 1.14
CA LEU A 183 6.67 9.43 -0.17
C LEU A 183 6.82 10.79 -0.87
N SER A 184 6.21 11.86 -0.36
CA SER A 184 6.29 13.19 -0.97
C SER A 184 7.71 13.72 -1.18
N PRO A 185 8.68 13.57 -0.24
CA PRO A 185 10.06 13.96 -0.48
C PRO A 185 10.71 13.26 -1.68
N ALA A 186 10.39 11.97 -1.89
CA ALA A 186 10.89 11.23 -3.04
C ALA A 186 10.33 11.78 -4.37
N VAL A 187 9.05 12.14 -4.40
CA VAL A 187 8.43 12.78 -5.58
C VAL A 187 9.13 14.07 -5.93
N VAL A 188 9.40 14.92 -4.93
CA VAL A 188 10.13 16.20 -5.14
C VAL A 188 11.53 15.94 -5.68
N GLU A 189 12.27 14.96 -5.13
CA GLU A 189 13.63 14.69 -5.58
C GLU A 189 13.67 14.06 -6.98
N ILE A 190 12.73 13.20 -7.35
CA ILE A 190 12.61 12.71 -8.74
C ILE A 190 12.47 13.86 -9.73
N LYS A 191 11.66 14.86 -9.41
CA LYS A 191 11.53 16.07 -10.25
C LYS A 191 12.82 16.87 -10.31
N ASN A 192 13.55 17.02 -9.20
CA ASN A 192 14.84 17.69 -9.17
C ASN A 192 15.89 16.94 -10.02
N ILE A 193 15.90 15.61 -9.98
CA ILE A 193 16.74 14.76 -10.83
C ILE A 193 16.41 15.06 -12.31
N GLY A 194 15.12 15.09 -12.66
CA GLY A 194 14.68 15.41 -14.01
C GLY A 194 15.18 16.77 -14.50
N ILE A 195 15.08 17.81 -13.66
CA ILE A 195 15.59 19.16 -13.98
C ILE A 195 17.10 19.11 -14.24
N LYS A 196 17.86 18.45 -13.36
CA LYS A 196 19.33 18.36 -13.46
C LYS A 196 19.79 17.56 -14.69
N SER A 197 19.08 16.49 -15.04
CA SER A 197 19.40 15.62 -16.20
C SER A 197 18.74 16.08 -17.51
N GLN A 198 17.99 17.18 -17.51
CA GLN A 198 17.18 17.65 -18.64
C GLN A 198 16.18 16.58 -19.14
N SER A 199 15.78 15.68 -18.26
CA SER A 199 14.78 14.65 -18.50
C SER A 199 13.44 15.08 -17.91
N LYS A 200 12.34 14.68 -18.56
CA LYS A 200 11.01 14.96 -18.04
C LYS A 200 10.40 13.69 -17.45
N PHE A 201 10.46 13.56 -16.14
CA PHE A 201 9.77 12.49 -15.43
C PHE A 201 8.36 12.93 -15.03
N LEU A 202 7.39 12.05 -15.28
CA LEU A 202 6.04 12.18 -14.78
C LEU A 202 5.87 11.26 -13.57
N VAL A 203 5.40 11.78 -12.44
CA VAL A 203 5.09 10.97 -11.25
C VAL A 203 3.58 10.92 -11.07
N ALA A 204 3.02 9.71 -11.08
CA ALA A 204 1.61 9.46 -10.85
C ALA A 204 1.39 8.65 -9.57
N THR A 205 0.52 9.14 -8.66
CA THR A 205 0.00 8.36 -7.55
C THR A 205 -1.21 7.56 -8.01
N VAL A 206 -1.30 6.29 -7.62
CA VAL A 206 -2.32 5.35 -8.10
C VAL A 206 -2.90 4.59 -6.89
N PHE A 207 -4.21 4.58 -6.74
CA PHE A 207 -4.85 3.87 -5.62
C PHE A 207 -6.32 3.53 -5.89
N PRO A 208 -6.86 2.47 -5.26
CA PRO A 208 -8.29 2.18 -5.25
C PRO A 208 -9.09 3.33 -4.65
N SER A 209 -10.10 3.82 -5.37
CA SER A 209 -11.02 4.81 -4.85
C SER A 209 -12.33 4.84 -5.62
N SER A 210 -13.44 4.92 -4.89
CA SER A 210 -14.77 5.17 -5.42
C SER A 210 -15.16 6.66 -5.39
N LYS A 211 -14.35 7.49 -4.71
CA LYS A 211 -14.64 8.91 -4.45
C LYS A 211 -13.69 9.83 -5.21
N GLY A 212 -14.24 10.87 -5.82
CA GLY A 212 -13.46 11.87 -6.57
C GLY A 212 -12.64 12.83 -5.69
N SER A 213 -12.89 12.87 -4.36
CA SER A 213 -12.26 13.79 -3.41
C SER A 213 -10.98 13.26 -2.73
N ASP A 214 -10.62 12.02 -2.98
CA ASP A 214 -9.42 11.45 -2.37
C ASP A 214 -8.13 12.05 -2.98
N TYR A 215 -7.18 12.34 -2.12
CA TYR A 215 -5.89 12.91 -2.50
C TYR A 215 -4.82 11.82 -2.55
N GLY A 216 -3.92 11.95 -3.51
CA GLY A 216 -2.72 11.12 -3.65
C GLY A 216 -1.52 11.71 -2.91
N ILE A 217 -0.33 11.23 -3.27
CA ILE A 217 0.93 11.73 -2.72
C ILE A 217 1.10 13.21 -3.11
N PRO A 218 1.41 14.11 -2.16
CA PRO A 218 1.68 15.52 -2.49
C PRO A 218 2.77 15.67 -3.55
N HIS A 219 2.64 16.70 -4.38
CA HIS A 219 3.56 17.03 -5.48
C HIS A 219 3.58 16.03 -6.64
N ALA A 220 2.83 14.93 -6.63
CA ALA A 220 2.65 14.09 -7.81
C ALA A 220 1.98 14.88 -8.95
N ASP A 221 2.34 14.56 -10.21
CA ASP A 221 1.80 15.25 -11.38
C ASP A 221 0.38 14.79 -11.70
N LEU A 222 0.09 13.52 -11.41
CA LEU A 222 -1.21 12.91 -11.67
C LEU A 222 -1.71 12.12 -10.46
N THR A 223 -3.02 12.14 -10.27
CA THR A 223 -3.73 11.26 -9.33
C THR A 223 -4.65 10.33 -10.12
N ILE A 224 -4.33 9.05 -10.14
CA ILE A 224 -5.09 8.01 -10.85
C ILE A 224 -5.87 7.19 -9.84
N ARG A 225 -7.18 7.27 -9.91
CA ARG A 225 -8.09 6.50 -9.07
C ARG A 225 -8.52 5.25 -9.79
N ILE A 226 -8.30 4.09 -9.18
CA ILE A 226 -8.70 2.80 -9.72
C ILE A 226 -10.16 2.55 -9.32
N PRO A 227 -11.10 2.56 -10.26
CA PRO A 227 -12.48 2.24 -9.94
C PRO A 227 -12.64 0.73 -9.67
N LYS A 228 -13.68 0.34 -8.92
CA LYS A 228 -13.96 -1.07 -8.63
C LYS A 228 -14.02 -1.93 -9.88
N SER A 229 -14.61 -1.43 -10.96
CA SER A 229 -14.73 -2.15 -12.23
C SER A 229 -13.39 -2.49 -12.90
N MET A 230 -12.35 -1.64 -12.73
CA MET A 230 -11.00 -1.94 -13.19
C MET A 230 -10.30 -2.93 -12.24
N TYR A 231 -10.45 -2.71 -10.93
CA TYR A 231 -9.88 -3.59 -9.90
C TYR A 231 -10.40 -5.03 -10.07
N ASP A 232 -11.72 -5.21 -10.19
CA ASP A 232 -12.36 -6.52 -10.31
C ASP A 232 -11.91 -7.31 -11.56
N LYS A 233 -11.60 -6.64 -12.66
CA LYS A 233 -11.03 -7.28 -13.86
C LYS A 233 -9.63 -7.82 -13.64
N CYS A 234 -8.94 -7.34 -12.60
CA CYS A 234 -7.58 -7.74 -12.27
C CYS A 234 -7.51 -8.72 -11.08
N LEU A 235 -8.65 -9.26 -10.63
CA LEU A 235 -8.65 -10.26 -9.57
C LEU A 235 -7.82 -11.48 -9.94
N ASP A 236 -7.08 -11.99 -8.96
CA ASP A 236 -6.30 -13.22 -9.08
C ASP A 236 -7.20 -14.40 -8.71
N SER A 237 -7.36 -15.33 -9.63
CA SER A 237 -8.19 -16.53 -9.42
C SER A 237 -7.54 -17.60 -8.54
N LYS A 238 -6.27 -17.44 -8.18
CA LYS A 238 -5.51 -18.42 -7.40
C LYS A 238 -5.82 -18.28 -5.91
N ASP A 239 -6.09 -19.42 -5.26
CA ASP A 239 -6.25 -19.50 -3.81
C ASP A 239 -4.92 -19.88 -3.15
N TYR A 240 -4.30 -18.93 -2.48
CA TYR A 240 -3.00 -19.10 -1.80
C TYR A 240 -3.13 -19.63 -0.37
N PHE A 241 -4.34 -19.67 0.20
CA PHE A 241 -4.59 -20.24 1.54
C PHE A 241 -4.69 -21.77 1.51
N ARG A 242 -5.15 -22.36 0.40
CA ARG A 242 -5.28 -23.81 0.33
C ARG A 242 -3.93 -24.51 0.38
N ARG A 243 -3.81 -25.50 1.27
CA ARG A 243 -2.71 -26.47 1.20
C ARG A 243 -2.93 -27.30 -0.07
N LYS A 244 -1.90 -27.43 -0.93
CA LYS A 244 -1.90 -28.54 -1.89
C LYS A 244 -1.85 -29.82 -1.05
N LEU A 245 -2.91 -30.61 -1.11
CA LEU A 245 -2.94 -31.98 -0.60
C LEU A 245 -1.94 -32.82 -1.35
#